data_38584c42d4b5c967dd4043fd6b32cf9e
#
_entry.id   38584c42d4b5c967dd4043fd6b32cf9e
#
_cell.length_a   1.000
_cell.length_b   1.000
_cell.length_c   1.000
_cell.angle_alpha   90.00
_cell.angle_beta   90.00
_cell.angle_gamma   90.00
#
_symmetry.space_group_name_H-M   'P 1'
#
loop_
_entity.id
_entity.type
_entity.pdbx_description
1 polymer ?
#
loop_
_entity_poly.entity_id
_entity_poly.type
_entity_poly.pdbx_seq_one_letter_code
_entity_poly.pdbx_strand_id
1 'polypeptide(L)'
;MNTPKRLLFVTLVASAALLPAVNAGPETALTGPVERYISIDNACAWPNLTVLPDGTIIAAIFNRPSHGQEAGSIEAWASQDGRFWEKRGVVAPHEPDTNRMHVAAGLAQNGDLVMLSTGFTNLQQPGQSKKLPFRDRLLPPWVCRSSDGGRTWTHTNSFPSPPEGFGPFLVFGDIKAGADGALHASAYAQKDDDPEKEDRAWHFRSDDDGRTWRIISVIGTGHNETALLHLEGKRWLAAARTIGPQQVDLFRSNDDGTTWAGPEHVSEAKQIPADLARLADGRLLLTYGTRVADQRGVLGKLSSDEGKTWSAPIRLADSLSSRDCGYPSSIQRPDGKIVTAYYSAGVGDHTRYHMGVVIWTPPSSPPTP
;
A
#
# COMPACT_ATOMS: atom_id res chain seq x y z
N MET A 1 45.81 55.77 12.33
CA MET A 1 44.39 56.03 12.35
C MET A 1 43.68 54.85 11.68
N ASN A 2 43.20 53.92 12.47
CA ASN A 2 42.50 52.71 11.98
C ASN A 2 41.02 52.89 12.22
N THR A 3 40.24 52.89 11.14
CA THR A 3 38.77 52.94 11.17
C THR A 3 38.22 51.50 11.27
N PRO A 4 37.34 51.19 12.20
CA PRO A 4 36.74 49.85 12.28
C PRO A 4 35.63 49.67 11.25
N LYS A 5 35.71 48.59 10.47
CA LYS A 5 34.62 48.13 9.58
C LYS A 5 33.48 47.53 10.42
N ARG A 6 32.32 48.16 10.36
CA ARG A 6 31.08 47.61 10.92
C ARG A 6 30.58 46.46 10.02
N LEU A 7 30.49 45.23 10.58
CA LEU A 7 29.79 44.09 9.98
C LEU A 7 28.31 44.28 10.22
N LEU A 8 27.54 44.36 9.14
CA LEU A 8 26.08 44.36 9.19
C LEU A 8 25.61 42.91 9.16
N PHE A 9 25.07 42.40 10.28
CA PHE A 9 24.39 41.12 10.33
C PHE A 9 22.96 41.29 9.83
N VAL A 10 22.65 40.74 8.67
CA VAL A 10 21.25 40.59 8.18
C VAL A 10 20.73 39.29 8.73
N THR A 11 19.85 39.37 9.70
CA THR A 11 19.11 38.21 10.21
C THR A 11 17.96 37.89 9.26
N LEU A 12 18.09 36.84 8.47
CA LEU A 12 16.99 36.33 7.67
C LEU A 12 16.02 35.60 8.62
N VAL A 13 14.87 36.19 8.90
CA VAL A 13 13.75 35.51 9.59
C VAL A 13 13.02 34.70 8.53
N ALA A 14 13.26 33.40 8.48
CA ALA A 14 12.45 32.47 7.68
C ALA A 14 11.09 32.32 8.39
N SER A 15 10.05 32.91 7.82
CA SER A 15 8.66 32.65 8.22
C SER A 15 8.29 31.24 7.75
N ALA A 16 8.32 30.25 8.65
CA ALA A 16 7.67 28.97 8.41
C ALA A 16 6.16 29.21 8.38
N ALA A 17 5.57 29.13 7.21
CA ALA A 17 4.12 29.07 7.06
C ALA A 17 3.66 27.77 7.71
N LEU A 18 2.99 27.86 8.86
CA LEU A 18 2.23 26.77 9.43
C LEU A 18 1.09 26.44 8.46
N LEU A 19 1.20 25.33 7.76
CA LEU A 19 0.07 24.75 7.03
C LEU A 19 -1.02 24.40 8.05
N PRO A 20 -2.30 24.68 7.76
CA PRO A 20 -3.39 24.37 8.69
C PRO A 20 -3.42 22.86 8.92
N ALA A 21 -3.43 22.45 10.18
CA ALA A 21 -3.72 21.08 10.57
C ALA A 21 -5.07 20.69 9.97
N VAL A 22 -5.12 19.59 9.24
CA VAL A 22 -6.39 19.00 8.78
C VAL A 22 -7.10 18.54 10.05
N ASN A 23 -8.06 19.31 10.54
CA ASN A 23 -8.92 18.89 11.62
C ASN A 23 -9.74 17.71 11.10
N ALA A 24 -9.40 16.50 11.51
CA ALA A 24 -10.26 15.35 11.30
C ALA A 24 -11.55 15.61 12.06
N GLY A 25 -12.63 15.90 11.34
CA GLY A 25 -13.97 16.00 11.92
C GLY A 25 -14.32 14.70 12.66
N PRO A 26 -15.40 14.68 13.48
CA PRO A 26 -15.79 13.49 14.21
C PRO A 26 -15.99 12.32 13.24
N GLU A 27 -15.49 11.12 13.62
CA GLU A 27 -15.67 9.91 12.84
C GLU A 27 -17.15 9.61 12.58
N THR A 28 -17.46 9.21 11.36
CA THR A 28 -18.82 8.81 10.99
C THR A 28 -18.99 7.31 11.22
N ALA A 29 -20.01 6.93 11.96
CA ALA A 29 -20.38 5.52 12.11
C ALA A 29 -21.04 4.99 10.83
N LEU A 30 -20.78 3.72 10.50
CA LEU A 30 -21.51 3.03 9.45
C LEU A 30 -22.97 2.85 9.85
N THR A 31 -23.91 3.26 8.99
CA THR A 31 -25.35 3.23 9.26
C THR A 31 -26.03 1.96 8.77
N GLY A 32 -25.34 1.14 7.95
CA GLY A 32 -25.84 -0.11 7.39
C GLY A 32 -25.28 -1.36 8.08
N PRO A 33 -25.70 -2.56 7.67
CA PRO A 33 -25.13 -3.80 8.16
C PRO A 33 -23.64 -3.88 7.87
N VAL A 34 -22.86 -4.18 8.89
CA VAL A 34 -21.40 -4.36 8.82
C VAL A 34 -21.07 -5.75 9.32
N GLU A 35 -20.42 -6.50 8.48
CA GLU A 35 -19.94 -7.85 8.81
C GLU A 35 -18.44 -7.81 9.02
N ARG A 36 -17.92 -8.47 10.07
CA ARG A 36 -16.49 -8.54 10.40
C ARG A 36 -16.08 -9.98 10.62
N TYR A 37 -14.99 -10.38 10.00
CA TYR A 37 -14.48 -11.75 10.05
C TYR A 37 -12.97 -11.74 10.30
N ILE A 38 -12.46 -12.74 11.04
CA ILE A 38 -11.08 -13.18 10.94
C ILE A 38 -11.10 -14.28 9.89
N SER A 39 -10.60 -13.97 8.70
CA SER A 39 -10.81 -14.79 7.51
C SER A 39 -9.66 -15.76 7.25
N ILE A 40 -8.41 -15.35 7.53
CA ILE A 40 -7.23 -16.21 7.41
C ILE A 40 -6.40 -15.99 8.67
N ASP A 41 -6.35 -17.01 9.51
CA ASP A 41 -5.58 -16.98 10.76
C ASP A 41 -4.14 -17.44 10.54
N ASN A 42 -3.26 -17.08 11.46
CA ASN A 42 -1.85 -17.44 11.44
C ASN A 42 -1.11 -16.98 10.16
N ALA A 43 -1.45 -15.79 9.65
CA ALA A 43 -0.83 -15.15 8.50
C ALA A 43 -0.66 -13.65 8.74
N CYS A 44 0.54 -13.11 8.49
CA CYS A 44 0.74 -11.66 8.44
C CYS A 44 0.41 -11.20 7.02
N ALA A 45 -0.85 -10.90 6.79
CA ALA A 45 -1.36 -10.88 5.44
C ALA A 45 -0.79 -9.74 4.58
N TRP A 46 -0.68 -8.50 5.08
CA TRP A 46 -0.57 -7.32 4.20
C TRP A 46 -1.42 -7.55 2.94
N PRO A 47 -2.72 -7.77 3.10
CA PRO A 47 -3.53 -8.30 2.02
C PRO A 47 -3.55 -7.33 0.86
N ASN A 48 -3.46 -7.87 -0.37
CA ASN A 48 -3.75 -7.13 -1.58
C ASN A 48 -4.85 -7.85 -2.32
N LEU A 49 -5.97 -7.16 -2.56
CA LEU A 49 -7.17 -7.71 -3.18
C LEU A 49 -7.21 -7.40 -4.68
N THR A 50 -7.45 -8.42 -5.49
CA THR A 50 -7.68 -8.30 -6.93
C THR A 50 -8.95 -9.07 -7.29
N VAL A 51 -9.83 -8.48 -8.12
CA VAL A 51 -11.07 -9.14 -8.58
C VAL A 51 -10.85 -9.68 -9.97
N LEU A 52 -11.07 -10.99 -10.14
CA LEU A 52 -11.03 -11.64 -11.46
C LEU A 52 -12.27 -11.29 -12.31
N PRO A 53 -12.22 -11.48 -13.64
CA PRO A 53 -13.38 -11.21 -14.52
C PRO A 53 -14.64 -12.00 -14.17
N ASP A 54 -14.52 -13.16 -13.53
CA ASP A 54 -15.63 -13.97 -13.05
C ASP A 54 -16.21 -13.54 -11.69
N GLY A 55 -15.67 -12.45 -11.11
CA GLY A 55 -16.05 -11.93 -9.80
C GLY A 55 -15.34 -12.57 -8.61
N THR A 56 -14.49 -13.57 -8.83
CA THR A 56 -13.69 -14.16 -7.76
C THR A 56 -12.72 -13.11 -7.19
N ILE A 57 -12.70 -12.97 -5.88
CA ILE A 57 -11.77 -12.09 -5.17
C ILE A 57 -10.51 -12.89 -4.85
N ILE A 58 -9.36 -12.41 -5.26
CA ILE A 58 -8.04 -12.96 -4.90
C ILE A 58 -7.41 -12.08 -3.85
N ALA A 59 -6.95 -12.67 -2.76
CA ALA A 59 -6.07 -12.03 -1.77
C ALA A 59 -4.67 -12.59 -1.91
N ALA A 60 -3.69 -11.72 -2.17
CA ALA A 60 -2.29 -12.05 -2.04
C ALA A 60 -1.84 -11.76 -0.61
N ILE A 61 -1.23 -12.73 0.08
CA ILE A 61 -0.84 -12.62 1.47
C ILE A 61 0.55 -13.21 1.74
N PHE A 62 1.24 -12.71 2.76
CA PHE A 62 2.39 -13.39 3.36
C PHE A 62 1.90 -14.48 4.33
N ASN A 63 2.30 -15.71 4.12
CA ASN A 63 1.70 -16.89 4.74
C ASN A 63 2.24 -17.25 6.14
N ARG A 64 2.90 -16.31 6.83
CA ARG A 64 3.44 -16.55 8.18
C ARG A 64 2.89 -15.54 9.18
N PRO A 65 2.66 -15.98 10.42
CA PRO A 65 2.10 -15.12 11.48
C PRO A 65 3.20 -14.29 12.16
N SER A 66 4.05 -13.68 11.38
CA SER A 66 5.11 -12.78 11.84
C SER A 66 5.27 -11.62 10.88
N HIS A 67 5.82 -10.50 11.36
CA HIS A 67 6.10 -9.33 10.52
C HIS A 67 7.33 -9.58 9.63
N GLY A 68 7.24 -10.60 8.76
CA GLY A 68 8.31 -11.01 7.85
C GLY A 68 9.59 -11.47 8.55
N GLN A 69 9.50 -11.99 9.77
CA GLN A 69 10.63 -12.49 10.56
C GLN A 69 10.77 -14.02 10.53
N GLU A 70 10.07 -14.63 9.61
CA GLU A 70 10.09 -16.07 9.35
C GLU A 70 10.29 -16.34 7.86
N ALA A 71 10.85 -17.51 7.52
CA ALA A 71 10.84 -18.01 6.16
C ALA A 71 9.40 -18.21 5.70
N GLY A 72 9.02 -17.62 4.59
CA GLY A 72 7.65 -17.69 4.11
C GLY A 72 7.46 -17.14 2.71
N SER A 73 6.31 -17.45 2.13
CA SER A 73 5.96 -17.20 0.74
C SER A 73 4.77 -16.26 0.62
N ILE A 74 4.60 -15.66 -0.55
CA ILE A 74 3.33 -15.06 -0.94
C ILE A 74 2.41 -16.16 -1.46
N GLU A 75 1.20 -16.22 -0.91
CA GLU A 75 0.13 -17.11 -1.35
C GLU A 75 -1.03 -16.34 -1.94
N ALA A 76 -1.72 -16.95 -2.91
CA ALA A 76 -3.01 -16.51 -3.41
C ALA A 76 -4.12 -17.29 -2.72
N TRP A 77 -5.08 -16.57 -2.16
CA TRP A 77 -6.31 -17.10 -1.58
C TRP A 77 -7.49 -16.54 -2.33
N ALA A 78 -8.55 -17.34 -2.51
CA ALA A 78 -9.71 -16.97 -3.30
C ALA A 78 -10.99 -17.00 -2.46
N SER A 79 -11.89 -16.05 -2.75
CA SER A 79 -13.21 -15.97 -2.16
C SER A 79 -14.24 -15.52 -3.21
N GLN A 80 -15.48 -16.01 -3.11
CA GLN A 80 -16.61 -15.56 -3.93
C GLN A 80 -17.37 -14.40 -3.26
N ASP A 81 -17.28 -14.30 -1.95
CA ASP A 81 -18.12 -13.39 -1.16
C ASP A 81 -17.36 -12.52 -0.15
N GLY A 82 -16.04 -12.73 -0.03
CA GLY A 82 -15.19 -12.04 0.96
C GLY A 82 -15.25 -12.63 2.37
N ARG A 83 -16.12 -13.63 2.63
CA ARG A 83 -16.28 -14.28 3.95
C ARG A 83 -15.40 -15.51 4.09
N PHE A 84 -15.54 -16.42 3.13
CA PHE A 84 -14.84 -17.71 3.10
C PHE A 84 -13.70 -17.64 2.08
N TRP A 85 -12.53 -18.06 2.49
CA TRP A 85 -11.31 -17.99 1.69
C TRP A 85 -10.68 -19.36 1.60
N GLU A 86 -10.28 -19.72 0.40
CA GLU A 86 -9.57 -20.96 0.12
C GLU A 86 -8.22 -20.66 -0.50
N LYS A 87 -7.18 -21.34 0.00
CA LYS A 87 -5.85 -21.25 -0.60
C LYS A 87 -5.91 -21.76 -2.03
N ARG A 88 -5.44 -20.95 -2.98
CA ARG A 88 -5.47 -21.27 -4.40
C ARG A 88 -4.11 -21.69 -4.95
N GLY A 89 -3.04 -21.00 -4.56
CA GLY A 89 -1.70 -21.30 -5.01
C GLY A 89 -0.61 -20.57 -4.26
N VAL A 90 0.65 -20.89 -4.58
CA VAL A 90 1.84 -20.18 -4.08
C VAL A 90 2.33 -19.28 -5.20
N VAL A 91 2.24 -17.97 -4.98
CA VAL A 91 2.62 -16.92 -5.95
C VAL A 91 4.13 -16.80 -6.09
N ALA A 92 4.78 -16.59 -4.95
CA ALA A 92 6.22 -16.40 -4.86
C ALA A 92 6.76 -17.30 -3.74
N PRO A 93 7.24 -18.51 -4.07
CA PRO A 93 7.85 -19.39 -3.09
C PRO A 93 9.15 -18.78 -2.56
N HIS A 94 9.38 -18.94 -1.27
CA HIS A 94 10.66 -18.55 -0.68
C HIS A 94 11.74 -19.59 -0.95
N GLU A 95 12.96 -19.12 -1.08
CA GLU A 95 14.16 -19.95 -1.16
C GLU A 95 14.69 -20.23 0.27
N PRO A 96 15.58 -21.21 0.48
CA PRO A 96 16.21 -21.40 1.77
C PRO A 96 16.77 -20.10 2.35
N ASP A 97 16.57 -19.87 3.65
CA ASP A 97 17.01 -18.66 4.36
C ASP A 97 16.50 -17.34 3.77
N THR A 98 15.33 -17.37 3.13
CA THR A 98 14.66 -16.17 2.59
C THR A 98 13.19 -16.11 2.98
N ASN A 99 12.58 -14.96 2.74
CA ASN A 99 11.13 -14.81 2.62
C ASN A 99 10.77 -14.06 1.33
N ARG A 100 9.50 -14.14 0.95
CA ARG A 100 8.83 -13.30 -0.03
C ARG A 100 7.61 -12.72 0.66
N MET A 101 7.67 -11.43 1.04
CA MET A 101 6.66 -10.86 1.94
C MET A 101 5.94 -9.62 1.40
N HIS A 102 6.58 -8.88 0.50
CA HIS A 102 5.98 -7.72 -0.13
C HIS A 102 5.35 -8.08 -1.46
N VAL A 103 4.22 -7.44 -1.77
CA VAL A 103 3.48 -7.70 -3.00
C VAL A 103 2.86 -6.41 -3.54
N ALA A 104 2.82 -6.30 -4.87
CA ALA A 104 1.90 -5.46 -5.62
C ALA A 104 1.16 -6.36 -6.60
N ALA A 105 -0.18 -6.20 -6.73
CA ALA A 105 -0.99 -7.14 -7.50
C ALA A 105 -2.04 -6.45 -8.37
N GLY A 106 -2.41 -7.10 -9.48
CA GLY A 106 -3.48 -6.65 -10.37
C GLY A 106 -3.68 -7.61 -11.54
N LEU A 107 -4.46 -7.15 -12.52
CA LEU A 107 -4.77 -7.90 -13.72
C LEU A 107 -4.10 -7.31 -14.94
N ALA A 108 -3.59 -8.18 -15.79
CA ALA A 108 -3.24 -7.90 -17.16
C ALA A 108 -4.49 -7.75 -18.04
N GLN A 109 -4.36 -7.14 -19.22
CA GLN A 109 -5.50 -6.97 -20.14
C GLN A 109 -6.13 -8.29 -20.58
N ASN A 110 -5.34 -9.35 -20.71
CA ASN A 110 -5.81 -10.68 -21.06
C ASN A 110 -6.48 -11.44 -19.89
N GLY A 111 -6.59 -10.82 -18.71
CA GLY A 111 -7.17 -11.41 -17.51
C GLY A 111 -6.22 -12.23 -16.65
N ASP A 112 -4.93 -12.36 -17.03
CA ASP A 112 -3.94 -13.00 -16.17
C ASP A 112 -3.70 -12.17 -14.91
N LEU A 113 -3.49 -12.84 -13.78
CA LEU A 113 -2.97 -12.21 -12.59
C LEU A 113 -1.49 -11.86 -12.76
N VAL A 114 -1.13 -10.63 -12.44
CA VAL A 114 0.24 -10.15 -12.38
C VAL A 114 0.55 -9.70 -10.97
N MET A 115 1.64 -10.21 -10.39
CA MET A 115 2.09 -9.80 -9.06
C MET A 115 3.59 -9.54 -9.07
N LEU A 116 3.99 -8.45 -8.44
CA LEU A 116 5.39 -8.15 -8.14
C LEU A 116 5.67 -8.57 -6.71
N SER A 117 6.77 -9.27 -6.45
CA SER A 117 7.07 -9.72 -5.08
C SER A 117 8.54 -9.54 -4.72
N THR A 118 8.77 -8.97 -3.54
CA THR A 118 10.10 -8.88 -2.91
C THR A 118 10.11 -9.50 -1.52
N GLY A 119 11.29 -9.60 -0.94
CA GLY A 119 11.49 -10.14 0.40
C GLY A 119 12.94 -9.98 0.85
N PHE A 120 13.33 -10.71 1.88
CA PHE A 120 14.64 -10.58 2.50
C PHE A 120 15.34 -11.90 2.70
N THR A 121 16.67 -11.85 2.80
CA THR A 121 17.51 -12.96 3.26
C THR A 121 17.63 -12.98 4.78
N ASN A 122 17.95 -14.16 5.32
CA ASN A 122 18.31 -14.39 6.72
C ASN A 122 19.69 -15.06 6.76
N LEU A 123 20.74 -14.30 6.47
CA LEU A 123 22.12 -14.77 6.36
C LEU A 123 22.96 -14.34 7.57
N GLN A 124 22.35 -14.25 8.76
CA GLN A 124 23.08 -13.78 9.96
C GLN A 124 24.26 -14.70 10.25
N GLN A 125 25.46 -14.11 10.25
CA GLN A 125 26.68 -14.80 10.65
C GLN A 125 26.82 -14.82 12.17
N PRO A 126 27.38 -15.88 12.79
CA PRO A 126 27.68 -15.92 14.21
C PRO A 126 28.56 -14.71 14.61
N GLY A 127 28.12 -13.96 15.63
CA GLY A 127 28.86 -12.80 16.16
C GLY A 127 28.49 -11.44 15.55
N GLN A 128 27.62 -11.38 14.58
CA GLN A 128 27.05 -10.12 14.09
C GLN A 128 26.05 -9.53 15.10
N SER A 129 25.97 -8.19 15.16
CA SER A 129 24.94 -7.51 15.96
C SER A 129 23.56 -8.04 15.60
N LYS A 130 22.70 -8.26 16.61
CA LYS A 130 21.35 -8.80 16.45
C LYS A 130 20.51 -7.87 15.56
N LYS A 131 20.56 -8.06 14.25
CA LYS A 131 19.52 -7.60 13.35
C LYS A 131 18.26 -8.46 13.55
N LEU A 132 17.10 -7.90 13.28
CA LEU A 132 15.89 -8.71 13.20
C LEU A 132 16.08 -9.79 12.13
N PRO A 133 15.59 -11.02 12.36
CA PRO A 133 15.60 -12.07 11.33
C PRO A 133 15.00 -11.57 10.02
N PHE A 134 15.52 -12.05 8.90
CA PHE A 134 15.05 -11.68 7.56
C PHE A 134 15.07 -10.16 7.31
N ARG A 135 16.21 -9.51 7.57
CA ARG A 135 16.47 -8.09 7.31
C ARG A 135 17.91 -7.83 6.89
N ASP A 136 18.61 -8.89 6.42
CA ASP A 136 20.01 -8.74 6.07
C ASP A 136 20.17 -8.09 4.70
N ARG A 137 19.48 -8.62 3.70
CA ARG A 137 19.55 -8.15 2.32
C ARG A 137 18.19 -8.24 1.66
N LEU A 138 17.78 -7.17 1.01
CA LEU A 138 16.57 -7.14 0.19
C LEU A 138 16.80 -7.93 -1.11
N LEU A 139 15.84 -8.77 -1.46
CA LEU A 139 15.84 -9.54 -2.70
C LEU A 139 15.29 -8.70 -3.86
N PRO A 140 15.81 -8.87 -5.09
CA PRO A 140 15.21 -8.24 -6.26
C PRO A 140 13.74 -8.66 -6.45
N PRO A 141 12.88 -7.76 -6.99
CA PRO A 141 11.51 -8.10 -7.27
C PRO A 141 11.41 -9.21 -8.34
N TRP A 142 10.53 -10.17 -8.09
CA TRP A 142 10.04 -11.09 -9.11
C TRP A 142 8.79 -10.52 -9.77
N VAL A 143 8.66 -10.76 -11.06
CA VAL A 143 7.40 -10.60 -11.80
C VAL A 143 6.75 -11.98 -11.86
N CYS A 144 5.67 -12.15 -11.12
CA CYS A 144 4.91 -13.39 -11.02
C CYS A 144 3.65 -13.30 -11.88
N ARG A 145 3.28 -14.39 -12.56
CA ARG A 145 2.13 -14.42 -13.46
C ARG A 145 1.37 -15.73 -13.37
N SER A 146 0.03 -15.64 -13.42
CA SER A 146 -0.88 -16.77 -13.46
C SER A 146 -1.97 -16.55 -14.49
N SER A 147 -2.17 -17.53 -15.37
CA SER A 147 -3.25 -17.55 -16.39
C SER A 147 -4.43 -18.44 -16.03
N ASP A 148 -4.43 -19.05 -14.85
CA ASP A 148 -5.45 -19.99 -14.38
C ASP A 148 -6.17 -19.52 -13.11
N GLY A 149 -6.21 -18.19 -12.91
CA GLY A 149 -6.87 -17.56 -11.77
C GLY A 149 -6.14 -17.77 -10.45
N GLY A 150 -4.82 -17.88 -10.45
CA GLY A 150 -3.99 -17.96 -9.26
C GLY A 150 -3.68 -19.37 -8.75
N ARG A 151 -3.93 -20.41 -9.54
CA ARG A 151 -3.64 -21.81 -9.14
C ARG A 151 -2.18 -22.17 -9.37
N THR A 152 -1.65 -21.82 -10.56
CA THR A 152 -0.25 -22.02 -10.91
C THR A 152 0.41 -20.70 -11.26
N TRP A 153 1.71 -20.59 -10.98
CA TRP A 153 2.45 -19.36 -11.11
C TRP A 153 3.80 -19.59 -11.77
N THR A 154 4.18 -18.70 -12.64
CA THR A 154 5.54 -18.55 -13.15
C THR A 154 6.14 -17.25 -12.64
N HIS A 155 7.46 -17.15 -12.55
CA HIS A 155 8.13 -15.90 -12.19
C HIS A 155 9.37 -15.65 -13.04
N THR A 156 9.69 -14.37 -13.20
CA THR A 156 10.87 -13.87 -13.90
C THR A 156 11.54 -12.76 -13.10
N ASN A 157 12.79 -12.45 -13.45
CA ASN A 157 13.56 -11.33 -12.89
C ASN A 157 13.53 -10.11 -13.83
N SER A 158 12.41 -9.85 -14.50
CA SER A 158 12.24 -8.80 -15.50
C SER A 158 11.85 -7.42 -14.93
N PHE A 159 11.81 -7.28 -13.61
CA PHE A 159 11.64 -5.97 -12.97
C PHE A 159 12.97 -5.18 -13.03
N PRO A 160 12.94 -3.85 -13.30
CA PRO A 160 14.16 -3.08 -13.49
C PRO A 160 14.97 -2.95 -12.19
N SER A 161 16.29 -2.83 -12.35
CA SER A 161 17.17 -2.46 -11.25
C SER A 161 16.98 -0.99 -10.87
N PRO A 162 17.19 -0.61 -9.61
CA PRO A 162 17.16 0.79 -9.20
C PRO A 162 18.29 1.58 -9.89
N PRO A 163 18.14 2.91 -9.99
CA PRO A 163 19.23 3.77 -10.42
C PRO A 163 20.42 3.68 -9.48
N GLU A 164 21.60 4.08 -9.98
CA GLU A 164 22.82 4.15 -9.18
C GLU A 164 22.62 4.98 -7.91
N GLY A 165 23.12 4.50 -6.79
CA GLY A 165 23.00 5.13 -5.47
C GLY A 165 21.69 4.83 -4.74
N PHE A 166 20.91 3.82 -5.22
CA PHE A 166 19.72 3.34 -4.52
C PHE A 166 19.78 1.84 -4.28
N GLY A 167 19.33 1.42 -3.11
CA GLY A 167 19.09 0.03 -2.78
C GLY A 167 17.98 -0.60 -3.62
N PRO A 168 17.77 -1.93 -3.54
CA PRO A 168 16.73 -2.63 -4.28
C PRO A 168 15.33 -2.08 -4.02
N PHE A 169 14.43 -2.24 -5.00
CA PHE A 169 13.03 -1.81 -4.87
C PHE A 169 12.23 -2.72 -3.94
N LEU A 170 11.42 -2.11 -3.07
CA LEU A 170 10.31 -2.77 -2.37
C LEU A 170 9.01 -2.43 -3.09
N VAL A 171 8.32 -3.45 -3.56
CA VAL A 171 7.03 -3.31 -4.25
C VAL A 171 5.89 -3.17 -3.25
N PHE A 172 4.86 -2.39 -3.59
CA PHE A 172 3.70 -2.19 -2.74
C PHE A 172 2.47 -1.78 -3.55
N GLY A 173 1.28 -2.11 -3.03
CA GLY A 173 0.00 -1.63 -3.50
C GLY A 173 -0.53 -2.40 -4.71
N ASP A 174 -1.29 -1.71 -5.55
CA ASP A 174 -1.98 -2.31 -6.68
C ASP A 174 -1.25 -2.09 -8.00
N ILE A 175 -1.42 -3.05 -8.91
CA ILE A 175 -1.12 -2.87 -10.33
C ILE A 175 -2.42 -2.41 -11.00
N LYS A 176 -2.40 -1.24 -11.64
CA LYS A 176 -3.57 -0.63 -12.27
C LYS A 176 -3.34 -0.45 -13.77
N ALA A 177 -4.37 -0.69 -14.57
CA ALA A 177 -4.34 -0.38 -16.00
C ALA A 177 -4.59 1.11 -16.25
N GLY A 178 -3.81 1.72 -17.14
CA GLY A 178 -4.04 3.05 -17.69
C GLY A 178 -5.10 3.02 -18.81
N ALA A 179 -5.42 4.21 -19.36
CA ALA A 179 -6.40 4.34 -20.44
C ALA A 179 -5.98 3.64 -21.75
N ASP A 180 -4.69 3.50 -21.98
CA ASP A 180 -4.10 2.80 -23.12
C ASP A 180 -3.88 1.29 -22.86
N GLY A 181 -4.26 0.82 -21.67
CA GLY A 181 -4.13 -0.54 -21.23
C GLY A 181 -2.75 -0.92 -20.67
N ALA A 182 -1.76 -0.05 -20.72
CA ALA A 182 -0.50 -0.30 -20.04
C ALA A 182 -0.71 -0.45 -18.54
N LEU A 183 0.10 -1.29 -17.91
CA LEU A 183 0.00 -1.52 -16.47
C LEU A 183 0.94 -0.57 -15.71
N HIS A 184 0.48 -0.07 -14.60
CA HIS A 184 1.19 0.85 -13.72
C HIS A 184 1.30 0.29 -12.31
N ALA A 185 2.46 0.44 -11.68
CA ALA A 185 2.75 -0.01 -10.33
C ALA A 185 3.62 1.00 -9.58
N SER A 186 3.67 0.87 -8.26
CA SER A 186 4.60 1.61 -7.42
C SER A 186 5.59 0.67 -6.72
N ALA A 187 6.75 1.20 -6.46
CA ALA A 187 7.74 0.62 -5.56
C ALA A 187 8.52 1.75 -4.90
N TYR A 188 9.21 1.45 -3.82
CA TYR A 188 10.08 2.43 -3.19
C TYR A 188 11.49 1.87 -2.99
N ALA A 189 12.45 2.74 -2.91
CA ALA A 189 13.84 2.41 -2.62
C ALA A 189 14.46 3.49 -1.75
N GLN A 190 15.35 3.05 -0.87
CA GLN A 190 16.15 3.93 -0.03
C GLN A 190 17.41 4.33 -0.78
N LYS A 191 17.80 5.58 -0.65
CA LYS A 191 19.06 6.06 -1.18
C LYS A 191 20.22 5.48 -0.36
N ASP A 192 21.22 4.93 -1.04
CA ASP A 192 22.44 4.45 -0.40
C ASP A 192 23.20 5.63 0.23
N ASP A 193 23.88 5.38 1.35
CA ASP A 193 24.71 6.36 2.06
C ASP A 193 23.97 7.67 2.45
N ASP A 194 22.64 7.66 2.46
CA ASP A 194 21.86 8.79 2.92
C ASP A 194 21.73 8.73 4.46
N PRO A 195 22.27 9.71 5.21
CA PRO A 195 22.17 9.74 6.67
C PRO A 195 20.72 9.87 7.16
N GLU A 196 19.85 10.51 6.37
CA GLU A 196 18.42 10.66 6.68
C GLU A 196 17.61 9.41 6.32
N LYS A 197 18.22 8.45 5.59
CA LYS A 197 17.58 7.22 5.11
C LYS A 197 16.26 7.50 4.40
N GLU A 198 16.28 8.48 3.52
CA GLU A 198 15.11 8.95 2.82
C GLU A 198 14.69 7.97 1.72
N ASP A 199 13.50 7.38 1.89
CA ASP A 199 12.90 6.58 0.84
C ASP A 199 12.39 7.47 -0.29
N ARG A 200 12.36 6.93 -1.49
CA ARG A 200 11.65 7.52 -2.63
C ARG A 200 10.62 6.56 -3.16
N ALA A 201 9.41 7.05 -3.35
CA ALA A 201 8.36 6.33 -4.05
C ALA A 201 8.51 6.55 -5.55
N TRP A 202 8.52 5.45 -6.32
CA TRP A 202 8.74 5.42 -7.75
C TRP A 202 7.50 4.91 -8.48
N HIS A 203 7.28 5.44 -9.68
CA HIS A 203 6.25 5.00 -10.61
C HIS A 203 6.85 4.15 -11.71
N PHE A 204 6.22 3.01 -11.99
CA PHE A 204 6.61 2.04 -13.00
C PHE A 204 5.49 1.83 -14.00
N ARG A 205 5.86 1.47 -15.22
CA ARG A 205 4.93 1.13 -16.29
C ARG A 205 5.41 -0.09 -17.05
N SER A 206 4.46 -0.91 -17.46
CA SER A 206 4.63 -2.03 -18.39
C SER A 206 3.76 -1.80 -19.62
N ASP A 207 4.39 -1.88 -20.80
CA ASP A 207 3.72 -1.75 -22.10
C ASP A 207 3.47 -3.11 -22.76
N ASP A 208 3.81 -4.22 -22.09
CA ASP A 208 3.74 -5.59 -22.56
C ASP A 208 2.91 -6.50 -21.65
N ASP A 209 1.86 -5.91 -21.06
CA ASP A 209 0.88 -6.62 -20.23
C ASP A 209 1.49 -7.23 -18.96
N GLY A 210 2.43 -6.50 -18.34
CA GLY A 210 3.05 -6.84 -17.06
C GLY A 210 4.23 -7.81 -17.14
N ARG A 211 4.77 -8.09 -18.34
CA ARG A 211 5.92 -9.02 -18.49
C ARG A 211 7.23 -8.34 -18.19
N THR A 212 7.41 -7.11 -18.66
CA THR A 212 8.57 -6.27 -18.35
C THR A 212 8.13 -4.89 -17.86
N TRP A 213 8.97 -4.25 -17.08
CA TRP A 213 8.65 -2.99 -16.42
C TRP A 213 9.76 -1.96 -16.65
N ARG A 214 9.41 -0.70 -16.70
CA ARG A 214 10.35 0.41 -16.74
C ARG A 214 10.02 1.49 -15.73
N ILE A 215 11.03 2.17 -15.25
CA ILE A 215 10.88 3.33 -14.37
C ILE A 215 10.34 4.49 -15.20
N ILE A 216 9.34 5.20 -14.68
CA ILE A 216 8.79 6.41 -15.29
C ILE A 216 9.29 7.65 -14.57
N SER A 217 9.05 7.74 -13.26
CA SER A 217 9.33 8.94 -12.48
C SER A 217 9.42 8.65 -10.98
N VAL A 218 9.81 9.64 -10.22
CA VAL A 218 9.66 9.68 -8.76
C VAL A 218 8.30 10.32 -8.45
N ILE A 219 7.48 9.66 -7.63
CA ILE A 219 6.21 10.19 -7.12
C ILE A 219 6.49 11.20 -6.01
N GLY A 220 7.30 10.82 -5.03
CA GLY A 220 7.64 11.65 -3.89
C GLY A 220 8.92 11.20 -3.19
N THR A 221 9.63 12.17 -2.62
CA THR A 221 10.81 11.99 -1.76
C THR A 221 10.37 12.08 -0.30
N GLY A 222 10.93 11.26 0.58
CA GLY A 222 10.44 11.09 1.97
C GLY A 222 9.17 10.23 2.06
N HIS A 223 8.87 9.48 0.99
CA HIS A 223 7.68 8.65 0.86
C HIS A 223 8.05 7.22 0.44
N ASN A 224 7.24 6.24 0.87
CA ASN A 224 7.45 4.83 0.55
C ASN A 224 6.17 4.15 0.04
N GLU A 225 5.51 3.34 0.82
CA GLU A 225 4.34 2.55 0.45
C GLU A 225 3.25 3.41 -0.19
N THR A 226 3.04 3.24 -1.50
CA THR A 226 2.20 4.14 -2.31
C THR A 226 1.15 3.34 -3.07
N ALA A 227 -0.12 3.66 -2.86
CA ALA A 227 -1.23 3.16 -3.67
C ALA A 227 -1.46 4.07 -4.88
N LEU A 228 -1.68 3.46 -6.06
CA LEU A 228 -1.99 4.17 -7.30
C LEU A 228 -3.46 3.97 -7.69
N LEU A 229 -4.07 5.01 -8.25
CA LEU A 229 -5.39 4.94 -8.86
C LEU A 229 -5.43 5.70 -10.17
N HIS A 230 -5.82 5.02 -11.24
CA HIS A 230 -6.12 5.64 -12.52
C HIS A 230 -7.48 6.38 -12.43
N LEU A 231 -7.50 7.66 -12.78
CA LEU A 231 -8.73 8.45 -12.79
C LEU A 231 -9.40 8.37 -14.17
N GLU A 232 -8.89 9.10 -15.14
CA GLU A 232 -9.39 9.10 -16.51
C GLU A 232 -8.30 9.63 -17.43
N GLY A 233 -8.21 9.12 -18.67
CA GLY A 233 -7.22 9.54 -19.64
C GLY A 233 -5.80 9.37 -19.11
N LYS A 234 -5.06 10.47 -18.96
CA LYS A 234 -3.70 10.48 -18.40
C LYS A 234 -3.64 10.89 -16.93
N ARG A 235 -4.78 10.95 -16.24
CA ARG A 235 -4.85 11.44 -14.87
C ARG A 235 -4.71 10.31 -13.86
N TRP A 236 -3.84 10.49 -12.90
CA TRP A 236 -3.55 9.56 -11.83
C TRP A 236 -3.58 10.23 -10.46
N LEU A 237 -3.93 9.45 -9.46
CA LEU A 237 -3.82 9.78 -8.05
C LEU A 237 -2.89 8.77 -7.38
N ALA A 238 -2.00 9.25 -6.52
CA ALA A 238 -1.14 8.42 -5.69
C ALA A 238 -1.32 8.79 -4.22
N ALA A 239 -1.51 7.80 -3.37
CA ALA A 239 -1.58 7.95 -1.92
C ALA A 239 -0.32 7.34 -1.31
N ALA A 240 0.61 8.19 -0.90
CA ALA A 240 1.95 7.81 -0.47
C ALA A 240 2.13 7.99 1.03
N ARG A 241 2.71 6.98 1.69
CA ARG A 241 3.06 7.03 3.10
C ARG A 241 4.30 7.87 3.32
N THR A 242 4.24 8.84 4.24
CA THR A 242 5.41 9.58 4.73
C THR A 242 6.20 8.77 5.74
N ILE A 243 7.52 8.97 5.79
CA ILE A 243 8.41 8.29 6.74
C ILE A 243 8.33 8.94 8.12
N GLY A 244 8.50 10.25 8.21
CA GLY A 244 8.59 11.00 9.46
C GLY A 244 7.28 10.97 10.27
N PRO A 245 6.23 11.72 9.90
CA PRO A 245 4.98 11.79 10.66
C PRO A 245 4.13 10.53 10.54
N GLN A 246 4.43 9.65 9.57
CA GLN A 246 3.64 8.44 9.28
C GLN A 246 2.17 8.79 8.95
N GLN A 247 1.99 9.65 7.98
CA GLN A 247 0.69 10.05 7.43
C GLN A 247 0.62 9.73 5.93
N VAL A 248 -0.53 9.91 5.34
CA VAL A 248 -0.78 9.72 3.91
C VAL A 248 -0.82 11.06 3.21
N ASP A 249 -0.02 11.20 2.17
CA ASP A 249 0.03 12.35 1.27
C ASP A 249 -0.49 11.94 -0.11
N LEU A 250 -1.26 12.82 -0.74
CA LEU A 250 -1.74 12.65 -2.09
C LEU A 250 -0.84 13.39 -3.09
N PHE A 251 -0.59 12.72 -4.19
CA PHE A 251 0.05 13.28 -5.38
C PHE A 251 -0.85 13.07 -6.59
N ARG A 252 -0.81 14.02 -7.53
CA ARG A 252 -1.63 14.00 -8.75
C ARG A 252 -0.73 14.10 -9.98
N SER A 253 -1.06 13.31 -10.99
CA SER A 253 -0.45 13.42 -12.33
C SER A 253 -1.53 13.67 -13.37
N ASN A 254 -1.19 14.47 -14.38
CA ASN A 254 -2.03 14.75 -15.56
C ASN A 254 -1.37 14.29 -16.86
N ASP A 255 -0.23 13.61 -16.79
CA ASP A 255 0.64 13.25 -17.92
C ASP A 255 1.08 11.77 -17.85
N ASP A 256 0.17 10.91 -17.39
CA ASP A 256 0.36 9.47 -17.28
C ASP A 256 1.49 9.08 -16.30
N GLY A 257 1.60 9.84 -15.21
CA GLY A 257 2.58 9.60 -14.17
C GLY A 257 4.00 10.03 -14.52
N THR A 258 4.19 10.85 -15.56
CA THR A 258 5.50 11.39 -15.92
C THR A 258 5.94 12.45 -14.92
N THR A 259 5.01 13.28 -14.48
CA THR A 259 5.23 14.27 -13.40
C THR A 259 4.12 14.19 -12.35
N TRP A 260 4.45 14.58 -11.12
CA TRP A 260 3.54 14.55 -9.98
C TRP A 260 3.52 15.89 -9.26
N ALA A 261 2.32 16.38 -8.99
CA ALA A 261 2.07 17.56 -8.16
C ALA A 261 1.60 17.11 -6.77
N GLY A 262 2.09 17.74 -5.73
CA GLY A 262 1.82 17.44 -4.32
C GLY A 262 3.02 17.83 -3.45
N PRO A 263 3.09 17.38 -2.19
CA PRO A 263 2.08 16.58 -1.48
C PRO A 263 0.89 17.38 -0.95
N GLU A 264 -0.25 16.71 -0.80
CA GLU A 264 -1.44 17.19 -0.11
C GLU A 264 -1.79 16.19 1.02
N HIS A 265 -1.81 16.62 2.29
CA HIS A 265 -2.08 15.73 3.43
C HIS A 265 -3.55 15.31 3.44
N VAL A 266 -3.81 13.99 3.59
CA VAL A 266 -5.17 13.43 3.62
C VAL A 266 -5.47 12.62 4.88
N SER A 267 -4.47 12.28 5.67
CA SER A 267 -4.62 11.61 6.97
C SER A 267 -3.83 12.31 8.06
N GLU A 268 -4.09 11.94 9.30
CA GLU A 268 -3.35 12.41 10.46
C GLU A 268 -2.08 11.57 10.71
N ALA A 269 -1.21 12.06 11.59
CA ALA A 269 -0.01 11.31 11.99
C ALA A 269 -0.36 9.92 12.56
N LYS A 270 0.45 8.92 12.21
CA LYS A 270 0.25 7.49 12.53
C LYS A 270 -0.98 6.85 11.85
N GLN A 271 -1.46 7.44 10.78
CA GLN A 271 -2.53 6.88 9.96
C GLN A 271 -1.97 6.46 8.59
N ILE A 272 -1.58 5.20 8.48
CA ILE A 272 -0.83 4.61 7.36
C ILE A 272 -0.99 3.09 7.28
N PRO A 273 -0.55 2.47 6.14
CA PRO A 273 -0.53 3.03 4.78
C PRO A 273 -1.94 3.10 4.22
N ALA A 274 -2.07 3.59 2.99
CA ALA A 274 -3.35 3.72 2.32
C ALA A 274 -3.53 2.73 1.18
N ASP A 275 -4.81 2.54 0.83
CA ASP A 275 -5.29 1.96 -0.41
C ASP A 275 -6.30 2.87 -1.07
N LEU A 276 -6.39 2.84 -2.41
CA LEU A 276 -7.27 3.64 -3.23
C LEU A 276 -8.13 2.78 -4.15
N ALA A 277 -9.43 2.96 -4.09
CA ALA A 277 -10.38 2.30 -5.00
C ALA A 277 -11.35 3.29 -5.63
N ARG A 278 -11.81 3.00 -6.86
CA ARG A 278 -12.94 3.68 -7.48
C ARG A 278 -14.17 2.82 -7.29
N LEU A 279 -15.25 3.42 -6.79
CA LEU A 279 -16.53 2.77 -6.62
C LEU A 279 -17.35 2.83 -7.92
N ALA A 280 -18.34 1.94 -8.05
CA ALA A 280 -19.20 1.85 -9.22
C ALA A 280 -20.03 3.12 -9.50
N ASP A 281 -20.29 3.92 -8.47
CA ASP A 281 -20.96 5.21 -8.57
C ASP A 281 -20.01 6.38 -8.91
N GLY A 282 -18.74 6.09 -9.17
CA GLY A 282 -17.72 7.06 -9.57
C GLY A 282 -16.97 7.71 -8.41
N ARG A 283 -17.45 7.55 -7.17
CA ARG A 283 -16.73 8.04 -5.99
C ARG A 283 -15.40 7.32 -5.80
N LEU A 284 -14.47 7.99 -5.15
CA LEU A 284 -13.22 7.39 -4.70
C LEU A 284 -13.34 6.98 -3.23
N LEU A 285 -12.77 5.85 -2.92
CA LEU A 285 -12.57 5.35 -1.56
C LEU A 285 -11.06 5.35 -1.26
N LEU A 286 -10.68 6.03 -0.18
CA LEU A 286 -9.39 5.95 0.46
C LEU A 286 -9.55 5.17 1.75
N THR A 287 -8.85 4.04 1.91
CA THR A 287 -8.78 3.33 3.18
C THR A 287 -7.37 3.36 3.74
N TYR A 288 -7.22 3.43 5.06
CA TYR A 288 -5.92 3.47 5.72
C TYR A 288 -5.99 2.92 7.14
N GLY A 289 -4.85 2.41 7.62
CA GLY A 289 -4.73 1.98 9.01
C GLY A 289 -4.57 3.16 9.97
N THR A 290 -5.06 3.06 11.20
CA THR A 290 -4.72 3.98 12.28
C THR A 290 -3.96 3.25 13.38
N ARG A 291 -2.80 3.78 13.74
CA ARG A 291 -1.88 3.28 14.79
C ARG A 291 -1.84 4.22 15.99
N VAL A 292 -2.75 5.19 16.03
CA VAL A 292 -2.93 6.09 17.17
C VAL A 292 -3.36 5.25 18.37
N ALA A 293 -2.74 5.48 19.52
CA ALA A 293 -3.09 4.76 20.75
C ALA A 293 -4.60 4.91 21.03
N ASP A 294 -5.24 3.83 21.48
CA ASP A 294 -6.67 3.74 21.78
C ASP A 294 -7.64 3.97 20.59
N GLN A 295 -7.09 4.19 19.37
CA GLN A 295 -7.86 4.35 18.14
C GLN A 295 -7.39 3.40 17.03
N ARG A 296 -6.67 2.33 17.39
CA ARG A 296 -6.12 1.40 16.41
C ARG A 296 -7.22 0.73 15.61
N GLY A 297 -7.05 0.69 14.31
CA GLY A 297 -8.07 0.14 13.43
C GLY A 297 -7.84 0.45 11.96
N VAL A 298 -8.94 0.44 11.21
CA VAL A 298 -8.99 0.79 9.80
C VAL A 298 -10.05 1.87 9.61
N LEU A 299 -9.68 2.91 8.90
CA LEU A 299 -10.54 4.03 8.54
C LEU A 299 -10.72 4.09 7.02
N GLY A 300 -11.83 4.69 6.58
CA GLY A 300 -12.10 5.00 5.18
C GLY A 300 -12.57 6.43 5.01
N LYS A 301 -12.30 7.05 3.87
CA LYS A 301 -12.86 8.34 3.44
C LYS A 301 -13.40 8.22 2.03
N LEU A 302 -14.46 8.96 1.72
CA LEU A 302 -15.07 9.01 0.40
C LEU A 302 -14.85 10.39 -0.22
N SER A 303 -14.64 10.40 -1.55
CA SER A 303 -14.56 11.63 -2.34
C SER A 303 -15.48 11.52 -3.55
N SER A 304 -16.24 12.57 -3.86
CA SER A 304 -17.08 12.68 -5.06
C SER A 304 -16.54 13.66 -6.10
N ASP A 305 -15.35 14.20 -5.88
CA ASP A 305 -14.73 15.21 -6.72
C ASP A 305 -13.29 14.84 -7.13
N GLU A 306 -13.07 13.53 -7.34
CA GLU A 306 -11.77 12.96 -7.76
C GLU A 306 -10.65 13.21 -6.73
N GLY A 307 -10.99 13.14 -5.45
CA GLY A 307 -10.03 13.25 -4.36
C GLY A 307 -9.60 14.68 -4.04
N LYS A 308 -10.29 15.73 -4.54
CA LYS A 308 -10.01 17.11 -4.17
C LYS A 308 -10.47 17.40 -2.75
N THR A 309 -11.62 16.85 -2.38
CA THR A 309 -12.12 16.87 -1.00
C THR A 309 -12.50 15.46 -0.54
N TRP A 310 -12.42 15.24 0.75
CA TRP A 310 -12.70 13.96 1.37
C TRP A 310 -13.68 14.11 2.52
N SER A 311 -14.56 13.12 2.69
CA SER A 311 -15.47 13.06 3.82
C SER A 311 -14.74 12.97 5.16
N ALA A 312 -15.48 13.17 6.26
CA ALA A 312 -15.04 12.72 7.57
C ALA A 312 -14.68 11.22 7.55
N PRO A 313 -13.73 10.76 8.38
CA PRO A 313 -13.36 9.36 8.46
C PRO A 313 -14.53 8.45 8.85
N ILE A 314 -14.63 7.30 8.20
CA ILE A 314 -15.58 6.22 8.49
C ILE A 314 -14.81 5.10 9.19
N ARG A 315 -15.26 4.69 10.39
CA ARG A 315 -14.64 3.57 11.14
C ARG A 315 -15.06 2.22 10.57
N LEU A 316 -14.11 1.49 9.96
CA LEU A 316 -14.32 0.16 9.39
C LEU A 316 -13.99 -0.96 10.38
N ALA A 317 -12.82 -0.89 11.00
CA ALA A 317 -12.41 -1.80 12.06
C ALA A 317 -11.82 -1.01 13.23
N ASP A 318 -12.02 -1.51 14.44
CA ASP A 318 -11.60 -0.87 15.69
C ASP A 318 -11.01 -1.88 16.67
N SER A 319 -10.54 -1.38 17.79
CA SER A 319 -10.07 -2.18 18.94
C SER A 319 -8.99 -3.19 18.60
N LEU A 320 -8.16 -2.91 17.60
CA LEU A 320 -7.03 -3.76 17.28
C LEU A 320 -5.96 -3.64 18.36
N SER A 321 -5.58 -4.75 18.97
CA SER A 321 -4.67 -4.77 20.12
C SER A 321 -3.23 -4.41 19.72
N SER A 322 -2.78 -4.83 18.55
CA SER A 322 -1.44 -4.54 18.05
C SER A 322 -1.37 -3.18 17.38
N ARG A 323 -0.30 -2.41 17.69
CA ARG A 323 0.04 -1.22 16.91
C ARG A 323 0.51 -1.55 15.49
N ASP A 324 0.94 -2.79 15.27
CA ASP A 324 1.33 -3.33 13.98
C ASP A 324 0.10 -3.94 13.32
N CYS A 325 -0.68 -3.11 12.68
CA CYS A 325 -1.98 -3.42 12.09
C CYS A 325 -2.32 -2.47 10.94
N GLY A 326 -3.41 -2.76 10.26
CA GLY A 326 -3.93 -1.96 9.16
C GLY A 326 -3.57 -2.55 7.81
N TYR A 327 -2.91 -1.80 6.94
CA TYR A 327 -2.63 -2.18 5.55
C TYR A 327 -3.90 -2.66 4.84
N PRO A 328 -4.93 -1.80 4.76
CA PRO A 328 -6.16 -2.19 4.09
C PRO A 328 -5.95 -2.35 2.60
N SER A 329 -6.75 -3.24 2.01
CA SER A 329 -7.00 -3.31 0.57
C SER A 329 -8.49 -3.50 0.35
N SER A 330 -9.09 -2.73 -0.54
CA SER A 330 -10.53 -2.63 -0.68
C SER A 330 -10.99 -2.82 -2.12
N ILE A 331 -12.02 -3.65 -2.28
CA ILE A 331 -12.70 -3.84 -3.57
C ILE A 331 -14.21 -3.67 -3.39
N GLN A 332 -14.91 -3.28 -4.45
CA GLN A 332 -16.35 -3.29 -4.47
C GLN A 332 -16.88 -4.49 -5.25
N ARG A 333 -17.84 -5.20 -4.66
CA ARG A 333 -18.54 -6.32 -5.25
C ARG A 333 -19.68 -5.84 -6.19
N PRO A 334 -20.16 -6.70 -7.12
CA PRO A 334 -21.29 -6.37 -8.00
C PRO A 334 -22.60 -6.00 -7.25
N ASP A 335 -22.77 -6.49 -6.02
CA ASP A 335 -23.93 -6.14 -5.16
C ASP A 335 -23.78 -4.75 -4.49
N GLY A 336 -22.72 -4.01 -4.79
CA GLY A 336 -22.43 -2.69 -4.26
C GLY A 336 -21.72 -2.69 -2.90
N LYS A 337 -21.64 -3.83 -2.22
CA LYS A 337 -20.87 -3.93 -0.95
C LYS A 337 -19.38 -3.84 -1.19
N ILE A 338 -18.69 -3.29 -0.23
CA ILE A 338 -17.23 -3.21 -0.22
C ILE A 338 -16.68 -4.32 0.67
N VAL A 339 -15.65 -5.00 0.20
CA VAL A 339 -14.81 -5.91 0.98
C VAL A 339 -13.50 -5.19 1.25
N THR A 340 -13.21 -4.94 2.51
CA THR A 340 -11.94 -4.36 2.97
C THR A 340 -11.21 -5.41 3.79
N ALA A 341 -10.10 -5.92 3.27
CA ALA A 341 -9.19 -6.80 4.00
C ALA A 341 -8.10 -5.97 4.70
N TYR A 342 -7.63 -6.45 5.84
CA TYR A 342 -6.55 -5.82 6.61
C TYR A 342 -5.83 -6.88 7.44
N TYR A 343 -4.69 -6.55 8.07
CA TYR A 343 -4.07 -7.45 9.02
C TYR A 343 -4.01 -6.86 10.43
N SER A 344 -3.99 -7.76 11.41
CA SER A 344 -3.81 -7.44 12.81
C SER A 344 -3.25 -8.65 13.57
N ALA A 345 -2.96 -8.46 14.85
CA ALA A 345 -2.57 -9.53 15.77
C ALA A 345 -3.23 -9.33 17.14
N GLY A 346 -3.44 -10.43 17.87
CA GLY A 346 -3.90 -10.39 19.25
C GLY A 346 -5.35 -9.93 19.41
N VAL A 347 -6.26 -10.36 18.55
CA VAL A 347 -7.70 -10.03 18.63
C VAL A 347 -8.46 -11.30 19.08
N GLY A 348 -9.17 -11.21 20.20
CA GLY A 348 -9.87 -12.37 20.79
C GLY A 348 -8.91 -13.55 21.03
N ASP A 349 -9.30 -14.72 20.57
CA ASP A 349 -8.49 -15.96 20.69
C ASP A 349 -7.36 -16.06 19.64
N HIS A 350 -7.33 -15.12 18.67
CA HIS A 350 -6.31 -15.06 17.60
C HIS A 350 -5.09 -14.28 18.07
N THR A 351 -4.19 -14.95 18.77
CA THR A 351 -3.04 -14.33 19.45
C THR A 351 -1.91 -13.91 18.50
N ARG A 352 -1.87 -14.49 17.30
CA ARG A 352 -0.88 -14.19 16.26
C ARG A 352 -1.49 -13.36 15.14
N TYR A 353 -0.69 -13.05 14.12
CA TYR A 353 -1.17 -12.29 12.96
C TYR A 353 -2.25 -13.04 12.19
N HIS A 354 -3.22 -12.29 11.68
CA HIS A 354 -4.34 -12.80 10.89
C HIS A 354 -4.83 -11.74 9.88
N MET A 355 -5.50 -12.21 8.83
CA MET A 355 -6.26 -11.35 7.93
C MET A 355 -7.67 -11.15 8.48
N GLY A 356 -8.01 -9.90 8.80
CA GLY A 356 -9.38 -9.48 9.07
C GLY A 356 -10.06 -9.01 7.79
N VAL A 357 -11.37 -9.14 7.73
CA VAL A 357 -12.20 -8.64 6.63
C VAL A 357 -13.40 -7.89 7.20
N VAL A 358 -13.72 -6.74 6.61
CA VAL A 358 -14.94 -5.99 6.84
C VAL A 358 -15.74 -5.96 5.54
N ILE A 359 -17.02 -6.37 5.60
CA ILE A 359 -17.96 -6.26 4.48
C ILE A 359 -19.00 -5.22 4.87
N TRP A 360 -19.09 -4.15 4.08
CA TRP A 360 -19.90 -2.99 4.42
C TRP A 360 -20.47 -2.30 3.18
N THR A 361 -21.50 -1.50 3.37
CA THR A 361 -22.10 -0.69 2.30
C THR A 361 -21.69 0.77 2.48
N PRO A 362 -21.14 1.42 1.44
CA PRO A 362 -20.81 2.84 1.55
C PRO A 362 -22.09 3.67 1.72
N PRO A 363 -22.08 4.75 2.53
CA PRO A 363 -23.21 5.66 2.63
C PRO A 363 -23.65 6.17 1.26
N SER A 364 -24.94 6.34 1.03
CA SER A 364 -25.51 6.82 -0.24
C SER A 364 -25.13 8.26 -0.58
N SER A 365 -24.83 9.07 0.44
CA SER A 365 -24.23 10.41 0.29
C SER A 365 -22.95 10.45 1.11
N PRO A 366 -21.89 11.12 0.63
CA PRO A 366 -20.72 11.28 1.47
C PRO A 366 -21.12 12.06 2.73
N PRO A 367 -20.64 11.66 3.92
CA PRO A 367 -20.81 12.46 5.12
C PRO A 367 -20.27 13.86 4.83
N THR A 368 -21.02 14.88 5.21
CA THR A 368 -20.60 16.28 5.06
C THR A 368 -19.27 16.49 5.79
N PRO A 369 -18.35 17.29 5.24
CA PRO A 369 -17.05 17.58 5.83
C PRO A 369 -17.11 18.12 7.25
#